data_b16ada7f36694c3767edc1d4955ddcf6
#
_entry.id   b16ada7f36694c3767edc1d4955ddcf6
#
_cell.length_a   1.000
_cell.length_b   1.000
_cell.length_c   1.000
_cell.angle_alpha   90.00
_cell.angle_beta   90.00
_cell.angle_gamma   90.00
#
_symmetry.space_group_name_H-M   'P 1'
#
loop_
_entity.id
_entity.type
_entity.pdbx_description
1 polymer ?
#
loop_
_entity_poly.entity_id
_entity_poly.type
_entity_poly.pdbx_seq_one_letter_code
_entity_poly.pdbx_strand_id
1 'polypeptide(L)'
;MSHPHHPGGHHPSGHPTSHGHAGHPASQGHGGHPETIRETYSRIKDDTSGKPAVEYMKNMKNQLRLVFWETTVGCNLECVHCRRLDVSTTLAKDDMTTKEAFALVDAIVEAGRPILVLSGGEPLFRPDIFDIAKYAVSKGLSVALATNGTLVDDATARKIVDAGIARVSISFDGADAKTHDEFRKIPGSFERSIAGFKRLKDLGMSMQINCTIAKHNVEQIDDLYNMAVKMGADAIHIFMLVPVGCGVQIADDQMLHPKKYEEVLNHFYDLSKEAKIQTKATCAPHYFRIMRERAKEEGITISPKTHGMAAMTKGCLAGTGVCFVSHKGEVFPCGYLPVEAGHVKKQKFVDIWNDSPVFQKLRDPDLLEGKCGACEYKKVCEGCRARAFYDTGNYLAEEPYCIYQPKMARAGKE
;
A
#
# COMPACT_ATOMS: atom_id res chain seq x y z
N MET A 1 53.39 41.48 3.66
CA MET A 1 53.65 42.44 4.76
C MET A 1 52.74 42.04 5.92
N SER A 2 53.36 41.41 6.85
CA SER A 2 53.36 41.67 8.32
C SER A 2 52.13 41.28 9.09
N HIS A 3 52.24 40.16 9.77
CA HIS A 3 51.63 39.88 11.11
C HIS A 3 52.20 40.85 12.18
N PRO A 4 51.54 41.04 13.35
CA PRO A 4 51.94 40.25 14.51
C PRO A 4 50.82 39.89 15.55
N HIS A 5 50.98 38.69 16.15
CA HIS A 5 51.23 38.31 17.57
C HIS A 5 50.14 38.49 18.64
N HIS A 6 49.94 37.35 19.31
CA HIS A 6 49.33 37.06 20.63
C HIS A 6 50.07 37.76 21.81
N PRO A 7 49.55 37.79 23.07
CA PRO A 7 49.57 36.70 24.05
C PRO A 7 48.27 36.61 24.90
N GLY A 8 47.83 35.54 25.53
CA GLY A 8 48.40 34.62 26.50
C GLY A 8 47.97 34.90 27.94
N GLY A 9 47.31 33.99 28.66
CA GLY A 9 47.10 34.15 30.10
C GLY A 9 46.07 33.23 30.76
N HIS A 10 46.52 32.08 31.26
CA HIS A 10 46.26 31.34 32.51
C HIS A 10 44.89 31.07 33.10
N HIS A 11 44.68 29.74 33.36
CA HIS A 11 43.78 29.12 34.33
C HIS A 11 44.07 29.56 35.78
N PRO A 12 43.10 29.35 36.77
CA PRO A 12 43.19 28.09 37.51
C PRO A 12 41.86 27.40 37.90
N SER A 13 42.03 26.12 38.23
CA SER A 13 41.22 25.09 38.83
C SER A 13 40.46 25.42 40.13
N GLY A 14 39.35 24.73 40.38
CA GLY A 14 38.69 24.64 41.69
C GLY A 14 37.37 23.86 41.66
N HIS A 15 37.43 22.55 42.01
CA HIS A 15 36.28 21.86 42.63
C HIS A 15 36.28 22.15 44.13
N PRO A 16 35.13 22.10 44.85
CA PRO A 16 34.60 20.82 45.31
C PRO A 16 33.07 20.74 45.67
N THR A 17 32.64 19.45 45.88
CA THR A 17 31.66 18.88 46.82
C THR A 17 30.14 19.09 46.67
N SER A 18 29.52 17.92 46.42
CA SER A 18 28.29 17.28 46.95
C SER A 18 27.33 18.04 47.87
N HIS A 19 26.04 17.91 47.58
CA HIS A 19 24.89 17.65 48.47
C HIS A 19 23.60 17.74 47.60
N GLY A 20 22.74 16.76 47.58
CA GLY A 20 21.59 16.50 48.35
C GLY A 20 20.45 15.99 47.44
N HIS A 21 20.06 14.74 47.63
CA HIS A 21 18.83 14.16 47.06
C HIS A 21 17.59 14.88 47.55
N ALA A 22 16.71 15.27 46.61
CA ALA A 22 15.30 15.47 46.91
C ALA A 22 14.47 14.76 45.82
N GLY A 23 13.76 13.72 46.23
CA GLY A 23 12.90 12.93 45.39
C GLY A 23 11.68 13.71 44.91
N HIS A 24 11.34 13.60 43.64
CA HIS A 24 10.03 13.95 43.10
C HIS A 24 9.20 12.69 42.85
N PRO A 25 7.91 12.71 43.13
CA PRO A 25 7.05 11.54 43.01
C PRO A 25 6.78 11.19 41.55
N ALA A 26 6.82 9.88 41.27
CA ALA A 26 6.47 9.29 40.00
C ALA A 26 5.01 9.59 39.65
N SER A 27 4.77 10.39 38.62
CA SER A 27 3.47 10.48 37.97
C SER A 27 3.31 9.25 37.07
N GLN A 28 2.44 8.34 37.48
CA GLN A 28 1.93 7.27 36.63
C GLN A 28 1.10 7.88 35.48
N GLY A 29 1.71 8.08 34.34
CA GLY A 29 1.03 8.41 33.09
C GLY A 29 0.81 7.13 32.30
N HIS A 30 -0.41 6.62 32.27
CA HIS A 30 -0.82 5.60 31.32
C HIS A 30 -0.87 6.20 29.91
N GLY A 31 0.27 6.22 29.24
CA GLY A 31 0.38 6.44 27.80
C GLY A 31 0.41 5.08 27.12
N GLY A 32 -0.74 4.52 26.78
CA GLY A 32 -0.79 3.36 25.90
C GLY A 32 -0.21 3.75 24.54
N HIS A 33 0.91 3.14 24.16
CA HIS A 33 1.41 3.22 22.80
C HIS A 33 0.34 2.70 21.83
N PRO A 34 0.12 3.36 20.69
CA PRO A 34 -0.79 2.80 19.68
C PRO A 34 -0.28 1.41 19.27
N GLU A 35 -1.19 0.45 19.27
CA GLU A 35 -0.91 -0.93 18.90
C GLU A 35 -0.21 -0.99 17.54
N THR A 36 0.95 -1.60 17.49
CA THR A 36 1.68 -1.81 16.23
C THR A 36 0.89 -2.79 15.36
N ILE A 37 1.04 -2.69 14.03
CA ILE A 37 0.47 -3.67 13.08
C ILE A 37 0.85 -5.10 13.52
N ARG A 38 2.01 -5.28 14.13
CA ARG A 38 2.50 -6.56 14.67
C ARG A 38 1.67 -7.04 15.89
N GLU A 39 1.23 -6.14 16.75
CA GLU A 39 0.38 -6.45 17.92
C GLU A 39 -1.06 -6.75 17.49
N THR A 40 -1.58 -6.02 16.50
CA THR A 40 -2.87 -6.35 15.86
C THR A 40 -2.80 -7.72 15.19
N TYR A 41 -1.69 -8.06 14.52
CA TYR A 41 -1.46 -9.40 13.95
C TYR A 41 -1.30 -10.47 15.04
N SER A 42 -0.64 -10.17 16.16
CA SER A 42 -0.47 -11.08 17.31
C SER A 42 -1.82 -11.39 17.96
N ARG A 43 -2.66 -10.39 18.22
CA ARG A 43 -4.01 -10.60 18.78
C ARG A 43 -4.91 -11.46 17.88
N ILE A 44 -4.83 -11.28 16.56
CA ILE A 44 -5.57 -12.12 15.61
C ILE A 44 -5.07 -13.58 15.65
N LYS A 45 -3.77 -13.78 15.92
CA LYS A 45 -3.19 -15.12 16.10
C LYS A 45 -3.60 -15.79 17.40
N ASP A 46 -3.78 -15.02 18.47
CA ASP A 46 -3.99 -15.51 19.83
C ASP A 46 -5.48 -15.60 20.21
N ASP A 47 -6.40 -15.05 19.38
CA ASP A 47 -7.84 -15.23 19.59
C ASP A 47 -8.27 -16.65 19.17
N THR A 48 -7.95 -17.61 20.05
CA THR A 48 -8.40 -19.00 19.97
C THR A 48 -9.85 -19.18 20.45
N SER A 49 -10.64 -18.10 20.59
CA SER A 49 -12.01 -18.13 21.14
C SER A 49 -13.04 -18.86 20.27
N GLY A 50 -12.59 -19.52 19.21
CA GLY A 50 -13.42 -20.47 18.45
C GLY A 50 -14.62 -19.86 17.71
N LYS A 51 -14.72 -18.52 17.61
CA LYS A 51 -15.72 -17.90 16.74
C LYS A 51 -15.37 -18.16 15.29
N PRO A 52 -16.31 -18.70 14.50
CA PRO A 52 -16.02 -19.06 13.13
C PRO A 52 -15.51 -17.84 12.35
N ALA A 53 -14.47 -18.03 11.53
CA ALA A 53 -13.96 -17.02 10.60
C ALA A 53 -15.07 -16.36 9.76
N VAL A 54 -16.19 -17.06 9.57
CA VAL A 54 -17.42 -16.62 8.91
C VAL A 54 -18.11 -15.46 9.64
N GLU A 55 -18.12 -15.43 10.98
CA GLU A 55 -18.76 -14.34 11.75
C GLU A 55 -17.88 -13.08 11.76
N TYR A 56 -16.57 -13.26 11.88
CA TYR A 56 -15.60 -12.18 11.70
C TYR A 56 -15.71 -11.55 10.29
N MET A 57 -15.83 -12.39 9.25
CA MET A 57 -16.01 -11.92 7.87
C MET A 57 -17.36 -11.22 7.63
N LYS A 58 -18.44 -11.65 8.32
CA LYS A 58 -19.75 -10.95 8.27
C LYS A 58 -19.66 -9.54 8.86
N ASN A 59 -18.98 -9.40 10.00
CA ASN A 59 -18.80 -8.10 10.67
C ASN A 59 -17.83 -7.18 9.91
N MET A 60 -16.97 -7.75 9.03
CA MET A 60 -16.02 -7.03 8.18
C MET A 60 -16.58 -6.67 6.79
N LYS A 61 -17.82 -7.07 6.49
CA LYS A 61 -18.42 -6.78 5.18
C LYS A 61 -18.59 -5.26 5.02
N ASN A 62 -17.94 -4.72 3.99
CA ASN A 62 -17.93 -3.29 3.65
C ASN A 62 -17.29 -2.36 4.71
N GLN A 63 -16.56 -2.90 5.68
CA GLN A 63 -15.79 -2.08 6.59
C GLN A 63 -14.63 -1.42 5.84
N LEU A 64 -14.50 -0.10 5.97
CA LEU A 64 -13.36 0.64 5.44
C LEU A 64 -12.08 0.20 6.16
N ARG A 65 -11.13 -0.40 5.42
CA ARG A 65 -9.88 -0.96 5.96
C ARG A 65 -8.66 -0.13 5.59
N LEU A 66 -8.67 0.44 4.39
CA LEU A 66 -7.55 1.21 3.85
C LEU A 66 -8.08 2.43 3.11
N VAL A 67 -7.48 3.57 3.37
CA VAL A 67 -7.59 4.77 2.57
C VAL A 67 -6.22 5.07 1.98
N PHE A 68 -6.10 4.99 0.66
CA PHE A 68 -4.94 5.52 -0.05
C PHE A 68 -5.20 6.99 -0.34
N TRP A 69 -4.33 7.86 0.13
CA TRP A 69 -4.42 9.27 -0.17
C TRP A 69 -3.23 9.73 -0.99
N GLU A 70 -3.52 10.28 -2.17
CA GLU A 70 -2.56 11.01 -2.98
C GLU A 70 -2.34 12.38 -2.37
N THR A 71 -1.29 12.51 -1.56
CA THR A 71 -1.02 13.73 -0.79
C THR A 71 -0.57 14.90 -1.64
N THR A 72 0.05 14.60 -2.78
CA THR A 72 0.53 15.54 -3.79
C THR A 72 0.69 14.86 -5.14
N VAL A 73 0.71 15.63 -6.21
CA VAL A 73 1.06 15.15 -7.56
C VAL A 73 2.55 15.31 -7.87
N GLY A 74 3.27 16.12 -7.10
CA GLY A 74 4.71 16.30 -7.25
C GLY A 74 5.50 15.01 -7.09
N CYS A 75 6.48 14.78 -7.96
CA CYS A 75 7.34 13.61 -7.91
C CYS A 75 8.69 13.93 -8.54
N ASN A 76 9.74 13.31 -8.06
CA ASN A 76 11.10 13.41 -8.59
C ASN A 76 11.46 12.26 -9.56
N LEU A 77 10.50 11.41 -9.93
CA LEU A 77 10.65 10.33 -10.91
C LEU A 77 9.63 10.48 -12.04
N GLU A 78 9.89 9.83 -13.18
CA GLU A 78 9.11 9.90 -14.43
C GLU A 78 8.67 8.50 -14.90
N CYS A 79 8.24 7.65 -13.97
CA CYS A 79 7.96 6.24 -14.21
C CYS A 79 7.00 6.02 -15.40
N VAL A 80 7.34 5.12 -16.32
CA VAL A 80 6.54 4.81 -17.51
C VAL A 80 5.16 4.22 -17.20
N HIS A 81 5.02 3.57 -16.05
CA HIS A 81 3.77 2.95 -15.59
C HIS A 81 2.98 3.81 -14.60
N CYS A 82 3.39 5.08 -14.42
CA CYS A 82 2.76 5.96 -13.44
C CYS A 82 1.25 6.02 -13.71
N ARG A 83 0.43 5.86 -12.65
CA ARG A 83 -1.02 5.98 -12.75
C ARG A 83 -1.49 7.40 -13.11
N ARG A 84 -0.59 8.36 -13.14
CA ARG A 84 -0.84 9.74 -13.55
C ARG A 84 -0.40 9.97 -14.98
N LEU A 85 -1.11 10.87 -15.68
CA LEU A 85 -0.69 11.37 -16.99
C LEU A 85 0.31 12.53 -16.87
N ASP A 86 0.18 13.32 -15.80
CA ASP A 86 0.97 14.50 -15.55
C ASP A 86 1.95 14.25 -14.41
N VAL A 87 3.17 13.89 -14.75
CA VAL A 87 4.27 13.84 -13.77
C VAL A 87 4.85 15.25 -13.67
N SER A 88 4.76 15.85 -12.50
CA SER A 88 5.28 17.19 -12.23
C SER A 88 6.35 17.14 -11.16
N THR A 89 7.47 17.81 -11.40
CA THR A 89 8.51 18.06 -10.40
C THR A 89 8.14 19.18 -9.42
N THR A 90 7.01 19.86 -9.66
CA THR A 90 6.47 20.90 -8.80
C THR A 90 5.17 20.45 -8.12
N LEU A 91 4.88 21.01 -6.95
CA LEU A 91 3.60 20.83 -6.30
C LEU A 91 2.48 21.40 -7.17
N ALA A 92 1.38 20.67 -7.30
CA ALA A 92 0.23 21.21 -7.98
C ALA A 92 -0.41 22.31 -7.12
N LYS A 93 -0.85 23.39 -7.78
CA LYS A 93 -1.51 24.53 -7.11
C LYS A 93 -2.83 24.13 -6.43
N ASP A 94 -3.41 23.01 -6.82
CA ASP A 94 -4.69 22.49 -6.35
C ASP A 94 -4.54 21.32 -5.35
N ASP A 95 -3.31 21.01 -4.88
CA ASP A 95 -3.11 20.10 -3.77
C ASP A 95 -3.86 20.63 -2.51
N MET A 96 -4.49 19.73 -1.76
CA MET A 96 -5.14 20.11 -0.50
C MET A 96 -4.17 20.82 0.43
N THR A 97 -4.62 21.96 1.00
CA THR A 97 -3.87 22.68 2.04
C THR A 97 -3.71 21.83 3.30
N THR A 98 -2.78 22.19 4.19
CA THR A 98 -2.60 21.50 5.48
C THR A 98 -3.91 21.46 6.30
N LYS A 99 -4.69 22.56 6.27
CA LYS A 99 -6.00 22.60 6.95
C LYS A 99 -7.00 21.62 6.37
N GLU A 100 -7.08 21.52 5.04
CA GLU A 100 -7.95 20.55 4.35
C GLU A 100 -7.46 19.12 4.57
N ALA A 101 -6.14 18.90 4.65
CA ALA A 101 -5.53 17.63 4.99
C ALA A 101 -5.94 17.15 6.40
N PHE A 102 -5.89 18.02 7.39
CA PHE A 102 -6.36 17.71 8.75
C PHE A 102 -7.86 17.42 8.79
N ALA A 103 -8.66 18.21 8.07
CA ALA A 103 -10.10 17.96 7.95
C ALA A 103 -10.40 16.60 7.27
N LEU A 104 -9.61 16.20 6.28
CA LEU A 104 -9.71 14.85 5.68
C LEU A 104 -9.40 13.76 6.71
N VAL A 105 -8.34 13.92 7.50
CA VAL A 105 -8.00 12.98 8.58
C VAL A 105 -9.16 12.84 9.57
N ASP A 106 -9.75 13.94 10.03
CA ASP A 106 -10.91 13.91 10.93
C ASP A 106 -12.11 13.20 10.30
N ALA A 107 -12.39 13.46 9.01
CA ALA A 107 -13.47 12.82 8.28
C ALA A 107 -13.24 11.30 8.09
N ILE A 108 -12.00 10.87 7.91
CA ILE A 108 -11.63 9.44 7.85
C ILE A 108 -11.86 8.77 9.22
N VAL A 109 -11.49 9.45 10.32
CA VAL A 109 -11.72 8.95 11.69
C VAL A 109 -13.20 8.80 12.00
N GLU A 110 -14.04 9.74 11.53
CA GLU A 110 -15.50 9.64 11.65
C GLU A 110 -16.07 8.41 10.94
N ALA A 111 -15.53 8.05 9.78
CA ALA A 111 -15.94 6.87 9.00
C ALA A 111 -15.40 5.55 9.57
N GLY A 112 -14.43 5.59 10.49
CA GLY A 112 -13.81 4.41 11.09
C GLY A 112 -12.34 4.63 11.41
N ARG A 113 -11.60 3.53 11.61
CA ARG A 113 -10.15 3.58 11.85
C ARG A 113 -9.39 2.74 10.82
N PRO A 114 -9.47 3.08 9.53
CA PRO A 114 -8.71 2.40 8.50
C PRO A 114 -7.20 2.69 8.65
N ILE A 115 -6.38 1.88 7.98
CA ILE A 115 -5.00 2.27 7.74
C ILE A 115 -5.02 3.41 6.72
N LEU A 116 -4.39 4.53 7.06
CA LEU A 116 -4.18 5.65 6.15
C LEU A 116 -2.82 5.47 5.46
N VAL A 117 -2.84 5.29 4.14
CA VAL A 117 -1.62 5.20 3.32
C VAL A 117 -1.35 6.55 2.68
N LEU A 118 -0.32 7.23 3.16
CA LEU A 118 0.19 8.45 2.56
C LEU A 118 0.97 8.08 1.30
N SER A 119 0.45 8.46 0.15
CA SER A 119 0.99 8.19 -1.18
C SER A 119 0.95 9.48 -2.02
N GLY A 120 1.13 9.39 -3.32
CA GLY A 120 1.03 10.55 -4.19
C GLY A 120 1.76 10.34 -5.50
N GLY A 121 2.35 11.40 -6.03
CA GLY A 121 3.53 11.31 -6.85
C GLY A 121 4.64 10.78 -5.93
N GLU A 122 5.29 11.67 -5.19
CA GLU A 122 6.18 11.31 -4.09
C GLU A 122 5.74 12.07 -2.81
N PRO A 123 5.23 11.38 -1.77
CA PRO A 123 4.70 12.07 -0.59
C PRO A 123 5.75 12.89 0.16
N LEU A 124 7.04 12.51 0.10
CA LEU A 124 8.13 13.26 0.71
C LEU A 124 8.44 14.60 0.01
N PHE A 125 7.83 14.85 -1.16
CA PHE A 125 7.84 16.17 -1.82
C PHE A 125 6.95 17.18 -1.09
N ARG A 126 5.96 16.70 -0.35
CA ARG A 126 5.03 17.57 0.37
C ARG A 126 5.66 18.05 1.68
N PRO A 127 5.84 19.38 1.90
CA PRO A 127 6.62 19.89 3.03
C PRO A 127 5.99 19.63 4.41
N ASP A 128 4.66 19.56 4.50
CA ASP A 128 3.89 19.33 5.72
C ASP A 128 3.51 17.84 5.94
N ILE A 129 4.11 16.90 5.18
CA ILE A 129 3.74 15.49 5.22
C ILE A 129 3.91 14.87 6.62
N PHE A 130 4.95 15.26 7.36
CA PHE A 130 5.21 14.75 8.70
C PHE A 130 4.23 15.32 9.75
N ASP A 131 3.77 16.55 9.58
CA ASP A 131 2.75 17.15 10.45
C ASP A 131 1.40 16.44 10.22
N ILE A 132 1.06 16.16 8.98
CA ILE A 132 -0.12 15.37 8.61
C ILE A 132 -0.04 13.95 9.18
N ALA A 133 1.11 13.28 9.08
CA ALA A 133 1.30 11.95 9.64
C ALA A 133 1.13 11.96 11.16
N LYS A 134 1.79 12.89 11.87
CA LYS A 134 1.65 13.08 13.33
C LYS A 134 0.21 13.32 13.73
N TYR A 135 -0.49 14.20 12.99
CA TYR A 135 -1.90 14.49 13.26
C TYR A 135 -2.76 13.22 13.11
N ALA A 136 -2.59 12.47 12.04
CA ALA A 136 -3.33 11.23 11.81
C ALA A 136 -3.07 10.18 12.91
N VAL A 137 -1.80 10.03 13.32
CA VAL A 137 -1.41 9.14 14.43
C VAL A 137 -2.04 9.61 15.75
N SER A 138 -2.04 10.92 16.03
CA SER A 138 -2.66 11.48 17.25
C SER A 138 -4.17 11.25 17.31
N LYS A 139 -4.82 11.08 16.16
CA LYS A 139 -6.25 10.71 16.03
C LYS A 139 -6.50 9.21 16.12
N GLY A 140 -5.43 8.42 16.30
CA GLY A 140 -5.49 6.95 16.46
C GLY A 140 -5.59 6.19 15.14
N LEU A 141 -5.20 6.78 14.02
CA LEU A 141 -5.04 6.05 12.76
C LEU A 141 -3.69 5.33 12.73
N SER A 142 -3.66 4.15 12.16
CA SER A 142 -2.41 3.52 11.72
C SER A 142 -2.00 4.17 10.40
N VAL A 143 -0.81 4.76 10.34
CA VAL A 143 -0.31 5.47 9.16
C VAL A 143 0.79 4.65 8.48
N ALA A 144 0.67 4.44 7.18
CA ALA A 144 1.72 3.88 6.33
C ALA A 144 2.18 4.92 5.30
N LEU A 145 3.44 4.87 4.91
CA LEU A 145 4.02 5.72 3.87
C LEU A 145 4.37 4.87 2.66
N ALA A 146 3.89 5.27 1.47
CA ALA A 146 4.25 4.65 0.20
C ALA A 146 5.11 5.64 -0.61
N THR A 147 6.41 5.38 -0.70
CA THR A 147 7.41 6.27 -1.30
C THR A 147 8.26 5.55 -2.35
N ASN A 148 8.90 6.28 -3.24
CA ASN A 148 9.93 5.73 -4.10
C ASN A 148 11.27 5.51 -3.37
N GLY A 149 11.43 6.06 -2.16
CA GLY A 149 12.60 5.87 -1.30
C GLY A 149 13.82 6.73 -1.63
N THR A 150 13.85 7.40 -2.78
CA THR A 150 15.05 8.12 -3.26
C THR A 150 15.38 9.40 -2.48
N LEU A 151 14.39 9.92 -1.74
CA LEU A 151 14.52 11.14 -0.92
C LEU A 151 14.77 10.83 0.57
N VAL A 152 14.95 9.57 0.92
CA VAL A 152 15.17 9.16 2.31
C VAL A 152 16.65 9.27 2.67
N ASP A 153 17.06 10.44 3.14
CA ASP A 153 18.32 10.65 3.85
C ASP A 153 18.18 10.38 5.36
N ASP A 154 19.25 10.54 6.13
CA ASP A 154 19.25 10.26 7.57
C ASP A 154 18.29 11.15 8.36
N ALA A 155 18.13 12.41 7.95
CA ALA A 155 17.23 13.35 8.59
C ALA A 155 15.77 13.00 8.28
N THR A 156 15.47 12.68 7.03
CA THR A 156 14.15 12.24 6.57
C THR A 156 13.75 10.92 7.23
N ALA A 157 14.67 9.95 7.32
CA ALA A 157 14.41 8.67 7.97
C ALA A 157 14.01 8.86 9.44
N ARG A 158 14.71 9.73 10.20
CA ARG A 158 14.33 10.08 11.57
C ARG A 158 12.97 10.76 11.66
N LYS A 159 12.67 11.71 10.76
CA LYS A 159 11.34 12.36 10.72
C LYS A 159 10.20 11.36 10.47
N ILE A 160 10.43 10.34 9.63
CA ILE A 160 9.47 9.27 9.37
C ILE A 160 9.17 8.49 10.66
N VAL A 161 10.22 8.09 11.41
CA VAL A 161 10.07 7.40 12.70
C VAL A 161 9.38 8.30 13.73
N ASP A 162 9.84 9.55 13.87
CA ASP A 162 9.30 10.53 14.85
C ASP A 162 7.85 10.93 14.57
N ALA A 163 7.40 10.77 13.31
CA ALA A 163 6.00 11.00 12.94
C ALA A 163 5.08 9.84 13.34
N GLY A 164 5.60 8.73 13.86
CA GLY A 164 4.82 7.57 14.28
C GLY A 164 4.28 6.74 13.11
N ILE A 165 4.91 6.83 11.93
CA ILE A 165 4.54 6.01 10.78
C ILE A 165 4.82 4.54 11.10
N ALA A 166 3.82 3.67 10.96
CA ALA A 166 3.89 2.28 11.38
C ALA A 166 4.60 1.37 10.36
N ARG A 167 4.53 1.71 9.07
CA ARG A 167 5.17 0.94 7.98
C ARG A 167 5.54 1.85 6.83
N VAL A 168 6.69 1.58 6.21
CA VAL A 168 7.09 2.22 4.96
C VAL A 168 7.15 1.18 3.86
N SER A 169 6.50 1.45 2.73
CA SER A 169 6.64 0.69 1.50
C SER A 169 7.50 1.46 0.51
N ILE A 170 8.54 0.81 0.01
CA ILE A 170 9.40 1.34 -1.05
C ILE A 170 9.18 0.53 -2.33
N SER A 171 9.11 1.23 -3.43
CA SER A 171 8.85 0.62 -4.73
C SER A 171 10.15 0.20 -5.41
N PHE A 172 10.21 -1.09 -5.82
CA PHE A 172 11.29 -1.66 -6.63
C PHE A 172 10.68 -2.41 -7.82
N ASP A 173 10.91 -1.92 -9.04
CA ASP A 173 10.38 -2.51 -10.27
C ASP A 173 11.44 -3.27 -11.09
N GLY A 174 12.53 -3.63 -10.47
CA GLY A 174 13.60 -4.49 -10.96
C GLY A 174 14.45 -4.99 -9.80
N ALA A 175 15.05 -6.16 -9.95
CA ALA A 175 16.00 -6.72 -8.99
C ALA A 175 17.42 -6.15 -9.16
N ASP A 176 17.63 -5.35 -10.20
CA ASP A 176 18.88 -4.67 -10.52
C ASP A 176 18.63 -3.22 -10.97
N ALA A 177 19.70 -2.42 -10.96
CA ALA A 177 19.65 -1.00 -11.29
C ALA A 177 19.17 -0.75 -12.72
N LYS A 178 19.60 -1.57 -13.69
CA LYS A 178 19.23 -1.39 -15.09
C LYS A 178 17.71 -1.51 -15.26
N THR A 179 17.13 -2.62 -14.84
CA THR A 179 15.71 -2.90 -14.99
C THR A 179 14.86 -1.88 -14.23
N HIS A 180 15.26 -1.52 -13.00
CA HIS A 180 14.54 -0.56 -12.18
C HIS A 180 14.58 0.86 -12.78
N ASP A 181 15.79 1.36 -13.09
CA ASP A 181 15.99 2.73 -13.53
C ASP A 181 15.39 2.99 -14.92
N GLU A 182 15.45 1.99 -15.84
CA GLU A 182 14.80 2.09 -17.15
C GLU A 182 13.28 2.27 -17.03
N PHE A 183 12.65 1.60 -16.07
CA PHE A 183 11.20 1.69 -15.85
C PHE A 183 10.81 2.95 -15.07
N ARG A 184 11.69 3.44 -14.20
CA ARG A 184 11.51 4.65 -13.40
C ARG A 184 12.04 5.91 -14.07
N LYS A 185 12.75 5.78 -15.20
CA LYS A 185 13.29 6.85 -16.05
C LYS A 185 14.36 7.74 -15.42
N ILE A 186 14.81 7.47 -14.22
CA ILE A 186 15.84 8.27 -13.53
C ILE A 186 17.02 7.39 -13.12
N PRO A 187 18.17 7.51 -13.77
CA PRO A 187 19.39 6.78 -13.44
C PRO A 187 19.80 6.96 -11.98
N GLY A 188 20.22 5.85 -11.34
CA GLY A 188 20.61 5.82 -9.94
C GLY A 188 19.42 5.86 -8.96
N SER A 189 18.18 5.73 -9.43
CA SER A 189 17.01 5.65 -8.55
C SER A 189 17.03 4.36 -7.73
N PHE A 190 17.48 3.24 -8.31
CA PHE A 190 17.63 1.96 -7.60
C PHE A 190 18.55 2.08 -6.39
N GLU A 191 19.76 2.59 -6.59
CA GLU A 191 20.75 2.72 -5.52
C GLU A 191 20.29 3.66 -4.40
N ARG A 192 19.63 4.77 -4.77
CA ARG A 192 19.07 5.70 -3.79
C ARG A 192 17.91 5.04 -2.99
N SER A 193 17.08 4.25 -3.65
CA SER A 193 15.99 3.51 -2.99
C SER A 193 16.52 2.42 -2.04
N ILE A 194 17.58 1.69 -2.43
CA ILE A 194 18.30 0.75 -1.56
C ILE A 194 18.86 1.46 -0.33
N ALA A 195 19.53 2.61 -0.53
CA ALA A 195 20.08 3.38 0.57
C ALA A 195 19.00 3.90 1.52
N GLY A 196 17.88 4.39 0.98
CA GLY A 196 16.71 4.82 1.76
C GLY A 196 16.08 3.68 2.56
N PHE A 197 15.93 2.51 1.93
CA PHE A 197 15.43 1.30 2.60
C PHE A 197 16.32 0.92 3.79
N LYS A 198 17.64 0.87 3.56
CA LYS A 198 18.60 0.51 4.60
C LYS A 198 18.53 1.46 5.80
N ARG A 199 18.51 2.78 5.57
CA ARG A 199 18.41 3.77 6.66
C ARG A 199 17.18 3.56 7.54
N LEU A 200 16.04 3.31 6.91
CA LEU A 200 14.79 3.04 7.64
C LEU A 200 14.85 1.71 8.40
N LYS A 201 15.43 0.68 7.78
CA LYS A 201 15.59 -0.63 8.42
C LYS A 201 16.52 -0.57 9.61
N ASP A 202 17.63 0.17 9.51
CA ASP A 202 18.60 0.38 10.60
C ASP A 202 17.96 1.12 11.80
N LEU A 203 16.91 1.91 11.57
CA LEU A 203 16.09 2.53 12.62
C LEU A 203 14.94 1.64 13.14
N GLY A 204 14.87 0.38 12.72
CA GLY A 204 13.85 -0.59 13.18
C GLY A 204 12.48 -0.43 12.52
N MET A 205 12.37 0.34 11.42
CA MET A 205 11.12 0.55 10.71
C MET A 205 10.59 -0.76 10.10
N SER A 206 9.28 -0.97 10.16
CA SER A 206 8.63 -2.04 9.39
C SER A 206 8.65 -1.70 7.91
N MET A 207 9.29 -2.57 7.11
CA MET A 207 9.57 -2.32 5.70
C MET A 207 8.83 -3.26 4.76
N GLN A 208 8.27 -2.68 3.70
CA GLN A 208 7.59 -3.42 2.64
C GLN A 208 8.20 -3.04 1.28
N ILE A 209 8.33 -4.02 0.41
CA ILE A 209 8.68 -3.79 -0.99
C ILE A 209 7.41 -3.89 -1.83
N ASN A 210 7.18 -2.90 -2.70
CA ASN A 210 6.15 -2.92 -3.72
C ASN A 210 6.82 -3.07 -5.09
N CYS A 211 6.29 -3.94 -5.95
CA CYS A 211 6.81 -4.15 -7.29
C CYS A 211 5.66 -4.24 -8.30
N THR A 212 5.71 -3.44 -9.36
CA THR A 212 4.79 -3.58 -10.49
C THR A 212 5.34 -4.61 -11.47
N ILE A 213 4.63 -5.71 -11.68
CA ILE A 213 4.99 -6.78 -12.61
C ILE A 213 4.43 -6.49 -13.99
N ALA A 214 5.32 -6.48 -14.98
CA ALA A 214 5.07 -6.28 -16.39
C ALA A 214 6.09 -7.09 -17.21
N LYS A 215 6.00 -7.07 -18.55
CA LYS A 215 6.93 -7.87 -19.40
C LYS A 215 8.40 -7.58 -19.11
N HIS A 216 8.74 -6.32 -18.75
CA HIS A 216 10.15 -5.91 -18.53
C HIS A 216 10.83 -6.61 -17.36
N ASN A 217 10.07 -7.05 -16.33
CA ASN A 217 10.63 -7.63 -15.11
C ASN A 217 10.01 -8.96 -14.69
N VAL A 218 9.10 -9.51 -15.50
CA VAL A 218 8.39 -10.76 -15.12
C VAL A 218 9.32 -11.94 -14.87
N GLU A 219 10.46 -11.99 -15.52
CA GLU A 219 11.47 -13.05 -15.34
C GLU A 219 12.34 -12.82 -14.07
N GLN A 220 12.22 -11.68 -13.41
CA GLN A 220 12.96 -11.34 -12.19
C GLN A 220 12.16 -11.55 -10.89
N ILE A 221 11.03 -12.23 -10.93
CA ILE A 221 10.15 -12.38 -9.75
C ILE A 221 10.87 -13.07 -8.59
N ASP A 222 11.63 -14.12 -8.87
CA ASP A 222 12.43 -14.82 -7.85
C ASP A 222 13.55 -13.94 -7.32
N ASP A 223 14.23 -13.20 -8.17
CA ASP A 223 15.29 -12.28 -7.78
C ASP A 223 14.75 -11.16 -6.91
N LEU A 224 13.58 -10.60 -7.26
CA LEU A 224 12.87 -9.58 -6.46
C LEU A 224 12.45 -10.13 -5.10
N TYR A 225 11.92 -11.35 -5.04
CA TYR A 225 11.57 -12.01 -3.78
C TYR A 225 12.81 -12.24 -2.91
N ASN A 226 13.88 -12.78 -3.49
CA ASN A 226 15.13 -13.05 -2.80
C ASN A 226 15.81 -11.74 -2.34
N MET A 227 15.76 -10.68 -3.15
CA MET A 227 16.22 -9.35 -2.78
C MET A 227 15.45 -8.84 -1.56
N ALA A 228 14.12 -8.95 -1.55
CA ALA A 228 13.29 -8.53 -0.43
C ALA A 228 13.64 -9.29 0.86
N VAL A 229 13.83 -10.60 0.78
CA VAL A 229 14.28 -11.44 1.90
C VAL A 229 15.66 -11.00 2.40
N LYS A 230 16.62 -10.83 1.50
CA LYS A 230 18.01 -10.43 1.82
C LYS A 230 18.09 -9.05 2.44
N MET A 231 17.24 -8.11 2.00
CA MET A 231 17.15 -6.77 2.58
C MET A 231 16.45 -6.75 3.94
N GLY A 232 15.87 -7.86 4.38
CA GLY A 232 15.13 -7.97 5.64
C GLY A 232 13.78 -7.26 5.58
N ALA A 233 13.13 -7.21 4.43
CA ALA A 233 11.77 -6.71 4.31
C ALA A 233 10.80 -7.58 5.12
N ASP A 234 9.77 -6.98 5.71
CA ASP A 234 8.70 -7.71 6.38
C ASP A 234 7.65 -8.23 5.38
N ALA A 235 7.56 -7.57 4.22
CA ALA A 235 6.59 -7.94 3.19
C ALA A 235 7.07 -7.58 1.77
N ILE A 236 6.62 -8.37 0.79
CA ILE A 236 6.65 -8.02 -0.62
C ILE A 236 5.23 -8.06 -1.20
N HIS A 237 4.83 -6.97 -1.85
CA HIS A 237 3.57 -6.87 -2.58
C HIS A 237 3.86 -6.73 -4.07
N ILE A 238 3.43 -7.70 -4.86
CA ILE A 238 3.44 -7.56 -6.32
C ILE A 238 2.15 -6.91 -6.78
N PHE A 239 2.25 -5.99 -7.73
CA PHE A 239 1.14 -5.32 -8.40
C PHE A 239 1.15 -5.73 -9.85
N MET A 240 0.13 -6.43 -10.30
CA MET A 240 0.01 -6.69 -11.73
C MET A 240 -0.36 -5.40 -12.45
N LEU A 241 0.38 -5.04 -13.48
CA LEU A 241 0.18 -3.79 -14.24
C LEU A 241 -1.29 -3.56 -14.58
N VAL A 242 -1.77 -2.35 -14.31
CA VAL A 242 -3.11 -1.87 -14.69
C VAL A 242 -2.92 -0.70 -15.63
N PRO A 243 -3.50 -0.71 -16.83
CA PRO A 243 -3.31 0.33 -17.83
C PRO A 243 -4.15 1.57 -17.49
N VAL A 244 -3.57 2.45 -16.65
CA VAL A 244 -4.13 3.75 -16.27
C VAL A 244 -3.02 4.80 -16.27
N GLY A 245 -3.36 6.06 -16.47
CA GLY A 245 -2.39 7.14 -16.57
C GLY A 245 -1.35 6.88 -17.67
N CYS A 246 -0.06 7.08 -17.37
CA CYS A 246 1.04 6.74 -18.29
C CYS A 246 1.05 5.24 -18.66
N GLY A 247 0.56 4.37 -17.77
CA GLY A 247 0.47 2.92 -18.02
C GLY A 247 -0.39 2.56 -19.24
N VAL A 248 -1.30 3.44 -19.70
CA VAL A 248 -2.05 3.26 -20.96
C VAL A 248 -1.09 3.25 -22.14
N GLN A 249 -0.09 4.12 -22.15
CA GLN A 249 0.85 4.28 -23.28
C GLN A 249 1.75 3.07 -23.47
N ILE A 250 1.97 2.28 -22.42
CA ILE A 250 2.83 1.09 -22.46
C ILE A 250 2.03 -0.21 -22.40
N ALA A 251 0.69 -0.15 -22.43
CA ALA A 251 -0.16 -1.33 -22.22
C ALA A 251 0.13 -2.44 -23.25
N ASP A 252 0.17 -2.12 -24.53
CA ASP A 252 0.40 -3.08 -25.61
C ASP A 252 1.77 -3.77 -25.49
N ASP A 253 2.78 -3.01 -25.08
CA ASP A 253 4.15 -3.52 -24.96
C ASP A 253 4.41 -4.24 -23.64
N GLN A 254 3.79 -3.80 -22.53
CA GLN A 254 4.17 -4.22 -21.18
C GLN A 254 3.15 -5.12 -20.47
N MET A 255 1.89 -5.17 -20.91
CA MET A 255 0.92 -6.08 -20.31
C MET A 255 1.27 -7.55 -20.61
N LEU A 256 1.20 -8.39 -19.59
CA LEU A 256 1.41 -9.82 -19.74
C LEU A 256 0.25 -10.45 -20.52
N HIS A 257 0.57 -11.43 -21.37
CA HIS A 257 -0.48 -12.28 -21.96
C HIS A 257 -1.26 -13.02 -20.85
N PRO A 258 -2.59 -13.23 -20.97
CA PRO A 258 -3.40 -13.86 -19.93
C PRO A 258 -2.88 -15.19 -19.37
N LYS A 259 -2.27 -16.04 -20.21
CA LYS A 259 -1.61 -17.28 -19.76
C LYS A 259 -0.41 -17.01 -18.86
N LYS A 260 0.49 -16.11 -19.28
CA LYS A 260 1.66 -15.73 -18.46
C LYS A 260 1.22 -15.06 -17.15
N TYR A 261 0.15 -14.27 -17.19
CA TYR A 261 -0.45 -13.69 -15.99
C TYR A 261 -0.87 -14.76 -14.97
N GLU A 262 -1.55 -15.81 -15.44
CA GLU A 262 -1.96 -16.97 -14.61
C GLU A 262 -0.75 -17.75 -14.07
N GLU A 263 0.28 -18.00 -14.90
CA GLU A 263 1.52 -18.65 -14.51
C GLU A 263 2.24 -17.88 -13.40
N VAL A 264 2.39 -16.57 -13.57
CA VAL A 264 2.99 -15.69 -12.54
C VAL A 264 2.28 -15.79 -11.21
N LEU A 265 0.96 -15.79 -11.20
CA LEU A 265 0.20 -15.86 -9.94
C LEU A 265 0.29 -17.24 -9.29
N ASN A 266 0.34 -18.33 -10.08
CA ASN A 266 0.61 -19.68 -9.56
C ASN A 266 2.02 -19.76 -8.95
N HIS A 267 3.03 -19.24 -9.65
CA HIS A 267 4.40 -19.21 -9.14
C HIS A 267 4.50 -18.38 -7.85
N PHE A 268 3.85 -17.23 -7.82
CA PHE A 268 3.81 -16.38 -6.62
C PHE A 268 3.07 -17.06 -5.44
N TYR A 269 2.09 -17.93 -5.72
CA TYR A 269 1.48 -18.77 -4.70
C TYR A 269 2.52 -19.75 -4.11
N ASP A 270 3.36 -20.37 -4.95
CA ASP A 270 4.41 -21.27 -4.47
C ASP A 270 5.45 -20.50 -3.61
N LEU A 271 5.91 -19.33 -4.05
CA LEU A 271 6.78 -18.45 -3.23
C LEU A 271 6.14 -18.08 -1.89
N SER A 272 4.82 -17.87 -1.86
CA SER A 272 4.11 -17.53 -0.61
C SER A 272 4.18 -18.63 0.44
N LYS A 273 4.33 -19.90 0.02
CA LYS A 273 4.46 -21.06 0.92
C LYS A 273 5.81 -21.16 1.61
N GLU A 274 6.85 -20.51 1.06
CA GLU A 274 8.15 -20.44 1.72
C GLU A 274 8.11 -19.70 3.06
N ALA A 275 7.12 -18.82 3.24
CA ALA A 275 6.82 -18.09 4.47
C ALA A 275 7.99 -17.29 5.08
N LYS A 276 9.02 -16.94 4.26
CA LYS A 276 10.18 -16.15 4.70
C LYS A 276 9.79 -14.71 5.00
N ILE A 277 8.88 -14.14 4.20
CA ILE A 277 8.31 -12.80 4.36
C ILE A 277 6.82 -12.82 3.98
N GLN A 278 6.07 -11.81 4.40
CA GLN A 278 4.66 -11.68 3.99
C GLN A 278 4.57 -11.40 2.48
N THR A 279 3.70 -12.12 1.78
CA THR A 279 3.47 -11.94 0.35
C THR A 279 2.05 -11.48 0.08
N LYS A 280 1.85 -10.61 -0.91
CA LYS A 280 0.53 -10.19 -1.37
C LYS A 280 0.53 -9.90 -2.87
N ALA A 281 -0.43 -10.48 -3.58
CA ALA A 281 -0.73 -10.11 -4.96
C ALA A 281 -1.82 -9.02 -4.96
N THR A 282 -1.48 -7.84 -5.49
CA THR A 282 -2.34 -6.65 -5.56
C THR A 282 -2.71 -6.38 -7.01
N CYS A 283 -3.89 -5.84 -7.27
CA CYS A 283 -4.44 -5.74 -8.63
C CYS A 283 -4.47 -7.09 -9.37
N ALA A 284 -4.49 -8.17 -8.62
CA ALA A 284 -4.42 -9.55 -9.06
C ALA A 284 -5.51 -10.42 -8.42
N PRO A 285 -6.80 -10.11 -8.60
CA PRO A 285 -7.88 -10.84 -7.93
C PRO A 285 -7.90 -12.34 -8.25
N HIS A 286 -7.37 -12.74 -9.40
CA HIS A 286 -7.24 -14.16 -9.80
C HIS A 286 -6.46 -14.98 -8.78
N TYR A 287 -5.48 -14.39 -8.10
CA TYR A 287 -4.71 -15.03 -7.04
C TYR A 287 -5.60 -15.68 -5.97
N PHE A 288 -6.72 -15.05 -5.62
CA PHE A 288 -7.65 -15.59 -4.61
C PHE A 288 -8.44 -16.80 -5.11
N ARG A 289 -8.67 -16.92 -6.41
CA ARG A 289 -9.19 -18.15 -7.02
C ARG A 289 -8.12 -19.22 -7.03
N ILE A 290 -6.94 -18.91 -7.57
CA ILE A 290 -5.78 -19.83 -7.64
C ILE A 290 -5.47 -20.41 -6.28
N MET A 291 -5.37 -19.56 -5.25
CA MET A 291 -5.13 -20.00 -3.86
C MET A 291 -6.15 -21.04 -3.40
N ARG A 292 -7.43 -20.88 -3.77
CA ARG A 292 -8.49 -21.85 -3.39
C ARG A 292 -8.42 -23.13 -4.18
N GLU A 293 -8.11 -23.06 -5.47
CA GLU A 293 -7.93 -24.23 -6.32
C GLU A 293 -6.73 -25.05 -5.86
N ARG A 294 -5.57 -24.42 -5.70
CA ARG A 294 -4.34 -25.06 -5.22
C ARG A 294 -4.49 -25.63 -3.81
N ALA A 295 -5.06 -24.90 -2.88
CA ALA A 295 -5.29 -25.40 -1.52
C ALA A 295 -6.21 -26.63 -1.51
N LYS A 296 -7.23 -26.65 -2.38
CA LYS A 296 -8.10 -27.83 -2.53
C LYS A 296 -7.34 -29.03 -3.11
N GLU A 297 -6.52 -28.84 -4.14
CA GLU A 297 -5.68 -29.88 -4.78
C GLU A 297 -4.65 -30.43 -3.79
N GLU A 298 -4.08 -29.57 -2.94
CA GLU A 298 -3.09 -29.92 -1.93
C GLU A 298 -3.71 -30.46 -0.62
N GLY A 299 -5.05 -30.50 -0.50
CA GLY A 299 -5.73 -30.94 0.71
C GLY A 299 -5.57 -29.99 1.89
N ILE A 300 -5.24 -28.71 1.65
CA ILE A 300 -4.97 -27.70 2.65
C ILE A 300 -6.25 -26.89 2.95
N THR A 301 -6.61 -26.79 4.23
CA THR A 301 -7.70 -25.89 4.65
C THR A 301 -7.19 -24.44 4.68
N ILE A 302 -7.90 -23.56 3.97
CA ILE A 302 -7.62 -22.12 3.97
C ILE A 302 -8.01 -21.53 5.32
N SER A 303 -7.03 -20.98 6.01
CA SER A 303 -7.20 -20.35 7.33
C SER A 303 -6.14 -19.25 7.53
N PRO A 304 -6.30 -18.36 8.52
CA PRO A 304 -5.26 -17.39 8.85
C PRO A 304 -3.91 -18.05 9.20
N LYS A 305 -3.94 -19.28 9.72
CA LYS A 305 -2.73 -20.06 10.04
C LYS A 305 -1.98 -20.52 8.77
N THR A 306 -2.72 -20.93 7.73
CA THR A 306 -2.15 -21.50 6.51
C THR A 306 -1.88 -20.45 5.43
N HIS A 307 -2.69 -19.38 5.33
CA HIS A 307 -2.65 -18.41 4.25
C HIS A 307 -2.62 -16.94 4.76
N GLY A 308 -2.38 -16.74 6.06
CA GLY A 308 -2.29 -15.39 6.64
C GLY A 308 -3.52 -14.52 6.36
N MET A 309 -3.27 -13.25 6.06
CA MET A 309 -4.33 -12.28 5.75
C MET A 309 -5.10 -12.61 4.45
N ALA A 310 -4.49 -13.35 3.52
CA ALA A 310 -5.17 -13.73 2.28
C ALA A 310 -6.40 -14.62 2.54
N ALA A 311 -6.41 -15.41 3.63
CA ALA A 311 -7.57 -16.20 4.04
C ALA A 311 -8.76 -15.34 4.50
N MET A 312 -8.52 -14.12 4.97
CA MET A 312 -9.51 -13.22 5.58
C MET A 312 -9.95 -12.07 4.66
N THR A 313 -9.61 -12.14 3.39
CA THR A 313 -9.91 -11.09 2.42
C THR A 313 -10.36 -11.68 1.09
N LYS A 314 -10.71 -10.81 0.15
CA LYS A 314 -11.07 -11.18 -1.22
C LYS A 314 -10.16 -10.47 -2.23
N GLY A 315 -10.32 -10.78 -3.51
CA GLY A 315 -9.47 -10.29 -4.57
C GLY A 315 -9.56 -8.79 -4.77
N CYS A 316 -10.68 -8.32 -5.29
CA CYS A 316 -10.89 -6.87 -5.48
C CYS A 316 -11.54 -6.26 -4.23
N LEU A 317 -10.87 -5.24 -3.65
CA LEU A 317 -11.37 -4.51 -2.49
C LEU A 317 -11.86 -3.10 -2.83
N ALA A 318 -11.86 -2.72 -4.11
CA ALA A 318 -12.32 -1.42 -4.58
C ALA A 318 -13.76 -1.15 -4.11
N GLY A 319 -13.97 -0.08 -3.34
CA GLY A 319 -15.27 0.30 -2.80
C GLY A 319 -15.86 -0.63 -1.72
N THR A 320 -15.19 -1.75 -1.40
CA THR A 320 -15.67 -2.73 -0.41
C THR A 320 -14.80 -2.79 0.86
N GLY A 321 -13.57 -2.40 0.78
CA GLY A 321 -12.63 -2.34 1.91
C GLY A 321 -11.53 -1.30 1.69
N VAL A 322 -11.47 -0.74 0.48
CA VAL A 322 -10.47 0.23 0.04
C VAL A 322 -11.15 1.36 -0.70
N CYS A 323 -10.68 2.58 -0.46
CA CYS A 323 -10.92 3.72 -1.34
C CYS A 323 -9.62 4.51 -1.55
N PHE A 324 -9.67 5.40 -2.50
CA PHE A 324 -8.59 6.31 -2.86
C PHE A 324 -9.10 7.74 -2.82
N VAL A 325 -8.32 8.65 -2.23
CA VAL A 325 -8.61 10.08 -2.22
C VAL A 325 -7.52 10.79 -3.02
N SER A 326 -7.91 11.60 -4.00
CA SER A 326 -6.96 12.39 -4.79
C SER A 326 -6.42 13.58 -4.01
N HIS A 327 -5.36 14.19 -4.53
CA HIS A 327 -4.77 15.42 -4.00
C HIS A 327 -5.76 16.61 -3.95
N LYS A 328 -6.85 16.55 -4.74
CA LYS A 328 -7.92 17.56 -4.79
C LYS A 328 -9.05 17.26 -3.83
N GLY A 329 -9.19 16.00 -3.39
CA GLY A 329 -10.26 15.54 -2.50
C GLY A 329 -11.36 14.74 -3.20
N GLU A 330 -11.18 14.36 -4.46
CA GLU A 330 -12.04 13.40 -5.16
C GLU A 330 -11.85 12.01 -4.55
N VAL A 331 -12.94 11.25 -4.42
CA VAL A 331 -12.93 9.90 -3.86
C VAL A 331 -13.20 8.89 -4.97
N PHE A 332 -12.34 7.88 -5.07
CA PHE A 332 -12.42 6.79 -6.05
C PHE A 332 -12.43 5.43 -5.37
N PRO A 333 -12.91 4.36 -6.02
CA PRO A 333 -12.92 3.01 -5.45
C PRO A 333 -11.51 2.46 -5.15
N CYS A 334 -10.53 2.79 -5.98
CA CYS A 334 -9.11 2.51 -5.78
C CYS A 334 -8.27 3.47 -6.63
N GLY A 335 -6.96 3.44 -6.49
CA GLY A 335 -6.04 4.31 -7.24
C GLY A 335 -5.99 4.06 -8.75
N TYR A 336 -6.66 3.03 -9.26
CA TYR A 336 -6.62 2.62 -10.68
C TYR A 336 -7.97 2.68 -11.37
N LEU A 337 -9.10 2.80 -10.66
CA LEU A 337 -10.44 2.90 -11.26
C LEU A 337 -10.88 4.37 -11.28
N PRO A 338 -10.85 5.06 -12.44
CA PRO A 338 -11.09 6.50 -12.54
C PRO A 338 -12.60 6.84 -12.58
N VAL A 339 -13.38 6.23 -11.70
CA VAL A 339 -14.82 6.48 -11.54
C VAL A 339 -15.03 7.19 -10.21
N GLU A 340 -15.34 8.49 -10.25
CA GLU A 340 -15.54 9.31 -9.06
C GLU A 340 -16.76 8.82 -8.27
N ALA A 341 -16.55 8.56 -6.98
CA ALA A 341 -17.58 8.14 -6.05
C ALA A 341 -18.13 9.31 -5.21
N GLY A 342 -17.41 10.42 -5.15
CA GLY A 342 -17.77 11.64 -4.44
C GLY A 342 -16.57 12.54 -4.20
N HIS A 343 -16.75 13.64 -3.44
CA HIS A 343 -15.72 14.64 -3.23
C HIS A 343 -15.77 15.17 -1.78
N VAL A 344 -14.67 15.01 -1.02
CA VAL A 344 -14.63 15.33 0.42
C VAL A 344 -14.82 16.81 0.75
N LYS A 345 -14.61 17.72 -0.19
CA LYS A 345 -14.88 19.15 -0.04
C LYS A 345 -16.37 19.51 -0.25
N LYS A 346 -17.19 18.58 -0.75
CA LYS A 346 -18.60 18.78 -1.12
C LYS A 346 -19.56 17.95 -0.27
N GLN A 347 -19.07 16.83 0.26
CA GLN A 347 -19.88 15.82 0.97
C GLN A 347 -19.10 15.29 2.17
N LYS A 348 -19.79 14.78 3.18
CA LYS A 348 -19.13 14.04 4.25
C LYS A 348 -18.52 12.75 3.72
N PHE A 349 -17.30 12.45 4.13
CA PHE A 349 -16.60 11.25 3.68
C PHE A 349 -17.34 9.96 4.08
N VAL A 350 -17.98 9.94 5.25
CA VAL A 350 -18.78 8.80 5.73
C VAL A 350 -19.98 8.53 4.82
N ASP A 351 -20.64 9.59 4.32
CA ASP A 351 -21.78 9.46 3.38
C ASP A 351 -21.29 8.95 2.01
N ILE A 352 -20.15 9.46 1.53
CA ILE A 352 -19.53 8.93 0.30
C ILE A 352 -19.25 7.44 0.46
N TRP A 353 -18.61 7.04 1.57
CA TRP A 353 -18.29 5.64 1.80
C TRP A 353 -19.54 4.74 1.86
N ASN A 354 -20.56 5.17 2.56
CA ASN A 354 -21.76 4.36 2.77
C ASN A 354 -22.73 4.38 1.59
N ASP A 355 -22.93 5.53 0.97
CA ASP A 355 -24.12 5.77 0.12
C ASP A 355 -23.80 6.02 -1.35
N SER A 356 -22.51 6.17 -1.72
CA SER A 356 -22.15 6.36 -3.13
C SER A 356 -22.67 5.22 -4.01
N PRO A 357 -23.43 5.53 -5.08
CA PRO A 357 -23.92 4.51 -6.01
C PRO A 357 -22.81 3.67 -6.65
N VAL A 358 -21.61 4.24 -6.81
CA VAL A 358 -20.43 3.54 -7.34
C VAL A 358 -19.99 2.45 -6.35
N PHE A 359 -19.89 2.78 -5.05
CA PHE A 359 -19.52 1.81 -4.04
C PHE A 359 -20.61 0.77 -3.82
N GLN A 360 -21.89 1.17 -3.84
CA GLN A 360 -23.01 0.23 -3.72
C GLN A 360 -22.98 -0.84 -4.82
N LYS A 361 -22.77 -0.43 -6.08
CA LYS A 361 -22.65 -1.37 -7.21
C LYS A 361 -21.43 -2.31 -7.05
N LEU A 362 -20.29 -1.81 -6.60
CA LEU A 362 -19.08 -2.63 -6.37
C LEU A 362 -19.23 -3.61 -5.19
N ARG A 363 -20.16 -3.36 -4.27
CA ARG A 363 -20.45 -4.23 -3.12
C ARG A 363 -21.40 -5.38 -3.44
N ASP A 364 -22.03 -5.32 -4.60
CA ASP A 364 -22.94 -6.35 -5.07
C ASP A 364 -22.31 -7.19 -6.19
N PRO A 365 -21.75 -8.37 -5.89
CA PRO A 365 -21.13 -9.22 -6.90
C PRO A 365 -22.13 -9.84 -7.87
N ASP A 366 -23.43 -9.75 -7.60
CA ASP A 366 -24.49 -10.27 -8.51
C ASP A 366 -24.74 -9.30 -9.68
N LEU A 367 -24.22 -8.05 -9.60
CA LEU A 367 -24.20 -7.11 -10.72
C LEU A 367 -23.04 -7.33 -11.69
N LEU A 368 -22.11 -8.22 -11.41
CA LEU A 368 -21.01 -8.52 -12.33
C LEU A 368 -21.52 -9.20 -13.59
N GLU A 369 -20.92 -8.84 -14.73
CA GLU A 369 -21.31 -9.30 -16.05
C GLU A 369 -20.32 -10.33 -16.62
N GLY A 370 -20.71 -10.96 -17.74
CA GLY A 370 -19.87 -11.90 -18.47
C GLY A 370 -19.39 -13.08 -17.64
N LYS A 371 -18.15 -13.51 -17.87
CA LYS A 371 -17.52 -14.62 -17.11
C LYS A 371 -17.49 -14.35 -15.61
N CYS A 372 -17.27 -13.10 -15.20
CA CYS A 372 -17.21 -12.75 -13.77
C CYS A 372 -18.57 -12.94 -13.10
N GLY A 373 -19.67 -12.57 -13.75
CA GLY A 373 -21.03 -12.75 -13.24
C GLY A 373 -21.43 -14.21 -13.09
N ALA A 374 -21.05 -15.05 -14.07
CA ALA A 374 -21.33 -16.49 -14.07
C ALA A 374 -20.36 -17.33 -13.20
N CYS A 375 -19.31 -16.71 -12.65
CA CYS A 375 -18.21 -17.42 -12.00
C CYS A 375 -18.55 -17.85 -10.56
N GLU A 376 -18.28 -19.12 -10.23
CA GLU A 376 -18.42 -19.64 -8.86
C GLU A 376 -17.48 -18.97 -7.85
N TYR A 377 -16.41 -18.32 -8.32
CA TYR A 377 -15.47 -17.55 -7.51
C TYR A 377 -15.82 -16.05 -7.42
N LYS A 378 -16.97 -15.59 -7.97
CA LYS A 378 -17.30 -14.16 -8.02
C LYS A 378 -17.26 -13.46 -6.66
N LYS A 379 -17.63 -14.14 -5.57
CA LYS A 379 -17.61 -13.57 -4.20
C LYS A 379 -16.22 -13.48 -3.56
N VAL A 380 -15.21 -14.13 -4.15
CA VAL A 380 -13.85 -14.17 -3.59
C VAL A 380 -12.79 -13.59 -4.52
N CYS A 381 -13.05 -13.52 -5.81
CA CYS A 381 -12.15 -12.95 -6.83
C CYS A 381 -12.63 -11.58 -7.30
N GLU A 382 -13.83 -11.50 -7.88
CA GLU A 382 -14.48 -10.33 -8.49
C GLU A 382 -13.77 -9.77 -9.74
N GLY A 383 -12.59 -10.25 -10.14
CA GLY A 383 -11.78 -9.67 -11.21
C GLY A 383 -11.29 -8.26 -10.88
N CYS A 384 -10.33 -7.72 -11.61
CA CYS A 384 -9.88 -6.33 -11.43
C CYS A 384 -10.86 -5.36 -12.12
N ARG A 385 -11.59 -4.60 -11.33
CA ARG A 385 -12.60 -3.66 -11.85
C ARG A 385 -11.99 -2.52 -12.67
N ALA A 386 -10.73 -2.17 -12.39
CA ALA A 386 -10.02 -1.16 -13.17
C ALA A 386 -9.61 -1.69 -14.56
N ARG A 387 -9.15 -2.95 -14.68
CA ARG A 387 -8.87 -3.54 -16.01
C ARG A 387 -10.14 -3.79 -16.80
N ALA A 388 -11.21 -4.24 -16.16
CA ALA A 388 -12.50 -4.36 -16.83
C ALA A 388 -12.97 -3.02 -17.39
N PHE A 389 -12.82 -1.94 -16.60
CA PHE A 389 -13.17 -0.58 -17.05
C PHE A 389 -12.28 -0.10 -18.19
N TYR A 390 -10.98 -0.34 -18.13
CA TYR A 390 -10.07 0.02 -19.20
C TYR A 390 -10.44 -0.63 -20.52
N ASP A 391 -10.77 -1.93 -20.50
CA ASP A 391 -11.08 -2.71 -21.70
C ASP A 391 -12.44 -2.34 -22.32
N THR A 392 -13.44 -2.08 -21.49
CA THR A 392 -14.86 -1.98 -21.94
C THR A 392 -15.56 -0.66 -21.63
N GLY A 393 -14.95 0.22 -20.82
CA GLY A 393 -15.63 1.38 -20.23
C GLY A 393 -16.62 1.03 -19.11
N ASN A 394 -16.81 -0.25 -18.79
CA ASN A 394 -17.72 -0.73 -17.75
C ASN A 394 -16.96 -1.50 -16.64
N TYR A 395 -16.94 -0.96 -15.44
CA TYR A 395 -16.26 -1.60 -14.31
C TYR A 395 -16.97 -2.85 -13.76
N LEU A 396 -18.18 -3.16 -14.22
CA LEU A 396 -18.90 -4.39 -13.88
C LEU A 396 -18.67 -5.51 -14.91
N ALA A 397 -18.08 -5.20 -16.07
CA ALA A 397 -17.77 -6.16 -17.12
C ALA A 397 -16.78 -7.25 -16.65
N GLU A 398 -16.60 -8.28 -17.44
CA GLU A 398 -15.66 -9.35 -17.12
C GLU A 398 -14.20 -8.87 -17.13
N GLU A 399 -13.37 -9.53 -16.34
CA GLU A 399 -11.93 -9.28 -16.29
C GLU A 399 -11.26 -9.84 -17.57
N PRO A 400 -10.62 -9.01 -18.43
CA PRO A 400 -10.11 -9.44 -19.72
C PRO A 400 -8.91 -10.40 -19.64
N TYR A 401 -8.12 -10.33 -18.56
CA TYR A 401 -6.92 -11.15 -18.37
C TYR A 401 -7.17 -12.50 -17.67
N CYS A 402 -8.44 -12.83 -17.38
CA CYS A 402 -8.80 -14.10 -16.76
C CYS A 402 -8.96 -15.22 -17.81
N ILE A 403 -8.16 -16.29 -17.73
CA ILE A 403 -8.28 -17.47 -18.57
C ILE A 403 -9.24 -18.52 -18.03
N TYR A 404 -9.68 -18.37 -16.76
CA TYR A 404 -10.58 -19.33 -16.14
C TYR A 404 -11.94 -19.35 -16.83
N GLN A 405 -12.44 -20.57 -17.07
CA GLN A 405 -13.78 -20.80 -17.61
C GLN A 405 -14.71 -21.27 -16.50
N PRO A 406 -15.73 -20.51 -16.12
CA PRO A 406 -16.71 -20.92 -15.13
C PRO A 406 -17.42 -22.23 -15.47
N LYS A 407 -17.80 -23.01 -14.45
CA LYS A 407 -18.45 -24.31 -14.66
C LYS A 407 -19.73 -24.23 -15.49
N MET A 408 -20.56 -23.20 -15.24
CA MET A 408 -21.78 -22.99 -16.01
C MET A 408 -21.51 -22.70 -17.49
N ALA A 409 -20.40 -22.05 -17.82
CA ALA A 409 -20.01 -21.79 -19.19
C ALA A 409 -19.45 -23.05 -19.89
N ARG A 410 -19.04 -24.05 -19.14
CA ARG A 410 -18.58 -25.36 -19.67
C ARG A 410 -19.77 -26.25 -20.02
N ALA A 411 -20.80 -26.25 -19.20
CA ALA A 411 -22.01 -27.09 -19.39
C ALA A 411 -22.87 -26.70 -20.60
N GLY A 412 -22.68 -25.49 -21.17
CA GLY A 412 -23.40 -25.05 -22.39
C GLY A 412 -22.64 -25.30 -23.69
N LYS A 413 -21.47 -25.98 -23.65
CA LYS A 413 -20.66 -26.34 -24.81
C LYS A 413 -20.59 -27.85 -25.07
N GLU A 414 -21.22 -28.67 -24.23
CA GLU A 414 -21.48 -30.09 -24.44
C GLU A 414 -22.89 -30.27 -25.02
#